data_65a0cd1fbe1bd813dde577f8a4d36b72
#
_entry.id   65a0cd1fbe1bd813dde577f8a4d36b72
#
_cell.length_a   1.000
_cell.length_b   1.000
_cell.length_c   1.000
_cell.angle_alpha   90.00
_cell.angle_beta   90.00
_cell.angle_gamma   90.00
#
_symmetry.space_group_name_H-M   'P 1'
#
loop_
_entity.id
_entity.type
_entity.pdbx_description
1 polymer ?
#
loop_
_entity_poly.entity_id
_entity_poly.type
_entity_poly.pdbx_seq_one_letter_code
_entity_poly.pdbx_strand_id
1 'polypeptide(L)'
;MMNEKALCTARELAIGYGKTPLLSDICLGVQPGQILTLIGPNGAGKSTLLRTLAGQLAPMGGTVLLAGKDLTAYTGTQRAQKLALMAPHSRRMELTTCFDFVSAGRYPYTGRLGILSAEDRQQVHRALELVGAVHLADRDFNRISDGQRQRILLARALCQQPEVILLDEPTSFLDIKGKIELLTILKELAHTGQLAVILSLHELELAEKIADTVVCVSPAGVSGVLTPEQAFQPENIRALY
;
A
#
# COMPACT_ATOMS: atom_id res chain seq x y z
N MET A 1 11.84 20.86 -6.15
CA MET A 1 10.46 21.30 -6.43
C MET A 1 9.57 20.07 -6.38
N MET A 2 8.62 19.99 -5.44
CA MET A 2 7.68 18.86 -5.37
C MET A 2 6.68 18.99 -6.52
N ASN A 3 6.53 17.90 -7.27
CA ASN A 3 5.76 17.87 -8.51
C ASN A 3 4.27 18.03 -8.22
N GLU A 4 3.60 19.01 -8.84
CA GLU A 4 2.16 19.30 -8.69
C GLU A 4 1.25 18.13 -9.12
N LYS A 5 1.81 17.10 -9.78
CA LYS A 5 1.08 15.93 -10.29
C LYS A 5 1.03 14.74 -9.31
N ALA A 6 1.67 14.84 -8.13
CA ALA A 6 1.68 13.72 -7.19
C ALA A 6 0.30 13.45 -6.60
N LEU A 7 -0.12 12.18 -6.59
CA LEU A 7 -1.40 11.74 -6.01
C LEU A 7 -1.37 11.63 -4.49
N CYS A 8 -0.24 11.21 -3.91
CA CYS A 8 -0.04 11.20 -2.46
C CYS A 8 1.27 11.90 -2.15
N THR A 9 1.26 12.85 -1.22
CA THR A 9 2.42 13.66 -0.85
C THR A 9 2.51 13.82 0.66
N ALA A 10 3.69 13.64 1.24
CA ALA A 10 4.03 14.06 2.59
C ALA A 10 4.89 15.33 2.54
N ARG A 11 4.56 16.32 3.36
CA ARG A 11 5.31 17.58 3.50
C ARG A 11 5.71 17.77 4.96
N GLU A 12 7.03 17.77 5.22
CA GLU A 12 7.60 17.96 6.57
C GLU A 12 6.91 17.08 7.61
N LEU A 13 6.55 15.84 7.20
CA LEU A 13 5.71 14.96 7.98
C LEU A 13 6.51 14.40 9.16
N ALA A 14 5.93 14.49 10.36
CA ALA A 14 6.40 13.82 11.57
C ALA A 14 5.41 12.71 11.94
N ILE A 15 5.95 11.52 12.22
CA ILE A 15 5.16 10.31 12.52
C ILE A 15 5.63 9.67 13.82
N GLY A 16 4.75 8.98 14.51
CA GLY A 16 5.07 8.24 15.73
C GLY A 16 3.87 7.93 16.58
N TYR A 17 4.15 7.49 17.80
CA TYR A 17 3.16 7.18 18.83
C TYR A 17 3.49 7.97 20.12
N GLY A 18 2.46 8.50 20.81
CA GLY A 18 2.64 9.22 22.05
C GLY A 18 3.09 10.68 21.84
N LYS A 19 4.12 11.13 22.56
CA LYS A 19 4.53 12.55 22.59
C LYS A 19 5.76 12.87 21.73
N THR A 20 6.60 11.86 21.43
CA THR A 20 7.86 12.05 20.69
C THR A 20 7.74 11.42 19.31
N PRO A 21 8.05 12.15 18.23
CA PRO A 21 8.10 11.59 16.90
C PRO A 21 9.10 10.45 16.80
N LEU A 22 8.71 9.39 16.08
CA LEU A 22 9.62 8.32 15.68
C LEU A 22 10.51 8.78 14.52
N LEU A 23 9.93 9.50 13.58
CA LEU A 23 10.61 10.09 12.42
C LEU A 23 10.00 11.47 12.14
N SER A 24 10.83 12.39 11.64
CA SER A 24 10.46 13.78 11.31
C SER A 24 10.97 14.15 9.91
N ASP A 25 10.57 15.33 9.48
CA ASP A 25 11.05 15.98 8.25
C ASP A 25 10.87 15.12 6.97
N ILE A 26 9.86 14.26 6.97
CA ILE A 26 9.59 13.36 5.86
C ILE A 26 8.95 14.12 4.71
N CYS A 27 9.66 14.17 3.58
CA CYS A 27 9.19 14.74 2.33
C CYS A 27 9.23 13.68 1.23
N LEU A 28 8.07 13.23 0.78
CA LEU A 28 7.94 12.27 -0.32
C LEU A 28 6.70 12.52 -1.15
N GLY A 29 6.66 11.99 -2.35
CA GLY A 29 5.48 12.03 -3.20
C GLY A 29 5.52 10.93 -4.25
N VAL A 30 4.34 10.39 -4.61
CA VAL A 30 4.15 9.38 -5.65
C VAL A 30 3.20 9.91 -6.71
N GLN A 31 3.54 9.69 -7.97
CA GLN A 31 2.75 10.13 -9.13
C GLN A 31 1.84 9.00 -9.63
N PRO A 32 0.81 9.33 -10.46
CA PRO A 32 0.05 8.31 -11.19
C PRO A 32 1.00 7.39 -11.98
N GLY A 33 0.78 6.09 -11.90
CA GLY A 33 1.60 5.12 -12.63
C GLY A 33 2.97 4.84 -12.04
N GLN A 34 3.31 5.39 -10.86
CA GLN A 34 4.61 5.27 -10.23
C GLN A 34 4.60 4.31 -9.05
N ILE A 35 5.69 3.58 -8.87
CA ILE A 35 5.96 2.74 -7.71
C ILE A 35 7.06 3.37 -6.87
N LEU A 36 6.71 3.84 -5.67
CA LEU A 36 7.64 4.29 -4.65
C LEU A 36 7.85 3.17 -3.62
N THR A 37 9.10 2.74 -3.46
CA THR A 37 9.45 1.66 -2.54
C THR A 37 10.15 2.20 -1.31
N LEU A 38 9.67 1.80 -0.13
CA LEU A 38 10.29 2.08 1.17
C LEU A 38 11.21 0.92 1.54
N ILE A 39 12.50 1.20 1.73
CA ILE A 39 13.49 0.21 2.19
C ILE A 39 14.07 0.63 3.54
N GLY A 40 14.59 -0.36 4.29
CA GLY A 40 15.24 -0.11 5.59
C GLY A 40 15.00 -1.22 6.59
N PRO A 41 15.68 -1.19 7.73
CA PRO A 41 15.62 -2.25 8.74
C PRO A 41 14.22 -2.40 9.36
N ASN A 42 14.01 -3.56 10.01
CA ASN A 42 12.79 -3.78 10.78
C ASN A 42 12.71 -2.79 11.94
N GLY A 43 11.50 -2.30 12.22
CA GLY A 43 11.27 -1.32 13.28
C GLY A 43 11.66 0.13 12.93
N ALA A 44 12.22 0.41 11.74
CA ALA A 44 12.60 1.76 11.33
C ALA A 44 11.42 2.75 11.14
N GLY A 45 10.17 2.26 11.13
CA GLY A 45 9.00 3.13 11.01
C GLY A 45 8.26 3.06 9.67
N LYS A 46 8.63 2.16 8.75
CA LYS A 46 7.96 1.99 7.43
C LYS A 46 6.45 1.79 7.55
N SER A 47 6.01 0.86 8.39
CA SER A 47 4.59 0.58 8.63
C SER A 47 3.87 1.77 9.30
N THR A 48 4.57 2.49 10.20
CA THR A 48 4.03 3.71 10.84
C THR A 48 3.82 4.80 9.79
N LEU A 49 4.78 4.97 8.87
CA LEU A 49 4.69 5.91 7.77
C LEU A 49 3.50 5.56 6.86
N LEU A 50 3.38 4.31 6.40
CA LEU A 50 2.27 3.85 5.57
C LEU A 50 0.91 4.07 6.25
N ARG A 51 0.78 3.78 7.55
CA ARG A 51 -0.45 4.03 8.31
C ARG A 51 -0.77 5.52 8.46
N THR A 52 0.24 6.37 8.60
CA THR A 52 0.05 7.82 8.66
C THR A 52 -0.38 8.37 7.29
N LEU A 53 0.26 7.92 6.20
CA LEU A 53 -0.15 8.26 4.83
C LEU A 53 -1.57 7.80 4.52
N ALA A 54 -2.01 6.65 5.08
CA ALA A 54 -3.38 6.16 4.96
C ALA A 54 -4.39 6.93 5.84
N GLY A 55 -3.92 7.78 6.74
CA GLY A 55 -4.75 8.47 7.73
C GLY A 55 -5.34 7.55 8.80
N GLN A 56 -4.71 6.38 9.03
CA GLN A 56 -5.02 5.52 10.18
C GLN A 56 -4.34 6.00 11.46
N LEU A 57 -3.23 6.71 11.32
CA LEU A 57 -2.54 7.42 12.38
C LEU A 57 -2.54 8.91 12.06
N ALA A 58 -2.81 9.73 13.05
CA ALA A 58 -2.69 11.17 12.91
C ALA A 58 -1.20 11.55 12.77
N PRO A 59 -0.83 12.46 11.88
CA PRO A 59 0.51 13.02 11.85
C PRO A 59 0.81 13.77 13.15
N MET A 60 2.05 13.70 13.61
CA MET A 60 2.53 14.47 14.77
C MET A 60 3.00 15.87 14.37
N GLY A 61 3.21 16.10 13.08
CA GLY A 61 3.55 17.38 12.45
C GLY A 61 3.54 17.25 10.94
N GLY A 62 3.56 18.37 10.25
CA GLY A 62 3.51 18.38 8.79
C GLY A 62 2.13 18.00 8.22
N THR A 63 2.09 17.64 6.94
CA THR A 63 0.83 17.42 6.21
C THR A 63 0.92 16.25 5.24
N VAL A 64 -0.18 15.51 5.09
CA VAL A 64 -0.38 14.53 4.01
C VAL A 64 -1.40 15.08 3.04
N LEU A 65 -1.05 15.16 1.76
CA LEU A 65 -1.96 15.56 0.69
C LEU A 65 -2.34 14.35 -0.16
N LEU A 66 -3.62 14.21 -0.45
CA LEU A 66 -4.17 13.21 -1.38
C LEU A 66 -4.84 13.96 -2.55
N ALA A 67 -4.37 13.72 -3.77
CA ALA A 67 -4.81 14.46 -4.96
C ALA A 67 -4.78 15.99 -4.76
N GLY A 68 -3.70 16.50 -4.14
CA GLY A 68 -3.46 17.91 -3.89
C GLY A 68 -4.24 18.54 -2.72
N LYS A 69 -5.17 17.79 -2.09
CA LYS A 69 -5.99 18.24 -0.96
C LYS A 69 -5.51 17.57 0.34
N ASP A 70 -5.54 18.32 1.45
CA ASP A 70 -5.21 17.79 2.77
C ASP A 70 -6.04 16.54 3.10
N LEU A 71 -5.38 15.49 3.58
CA LEU A 71 -6.01 14.22 3.90
C LEU A 71 -7.10 14.35 4.98
N THR A 72 -6.95 15.29 5.90
CA THR A 72 -7.92 15.57 6.96
C THR A 72 -9.21 16.23 6.44
N ALA A 73 -9.16 16.82 5.25
CA ALA A 73 -10.33 17.45 4.63
C ALA A 73 -11.23 16.44 3.87
N TYR A 74 -10.85 15.15 3.84
CA TYR A 74 -11.68 14.08 3.30
C TYR A 74 -12.48 13.41 4.43
N THR A 75 -13.73 13.06 4.16
CA THR A 75 -14.46 12.09 5.00
C THR A 75 -13.81 10.71 4.91
N GLY A 76 -14.06 9.83 5.89
CA GLY A 76 -13.56 8.45 5.83
C GLY A 76 -13.94 7.72 4.54
N THR A 77 -15.19 7.88 4.08
CA THR A 77 -15.68 7.30 2.82
C THR A 77 -14.95 7.87 1.60
N GLN A 78 -14.86 9.19 1.49
CA GLN A 78 -14.16 9.84 0.38
C GLN A 78 -12.68 9.42 0.29
N ARG A 79 -12.01 9.33 1.44
CA ARG A 79 -10.63 8.85 1.51
C ARG A 79 -10.53 7.40 1.08
N ALA A 80 -11.44 6.54 1.56
CA ALA A 80 -11.46 5.12 1.20
C ALA A 80 -11.78 4.88 -0.28
N GLN A 81 -12.44 5.79 -0.99
CA GLN A 81 -12.64 5.72 -2.43
C GLN A 81 -11.38 6.05 -3.24
N LYS A 82 -10.39 6.72 -2.65
CA LYS A 82 -9.18 7.17 -3.33
C LYS A 82 -7.92 6.45 -2.92
N LEU A 83 -7.87 5.95 -1.69
CA LEU A 83 -6.67 5.37 -1.10
C LEU A 83 -7.00 4.06 -0.39
N ALA A 84 -6.30 2.99 -0.75
CA ALA A 84 -6.37 1.70 -0.08
C ALA A 84 -5.08 1.40 0.67
N LEU A 85 -5.18 0.76 1.83
CA LEU A 85 -4.04 0.21 2.58
C LEU A 85 -4.20 -1.30 2.71
N MET A 86 -3.21 -2.03 2.20
CA MET A 86 -3.00 -3.44 2.48
C MET A 86 -1.95 -3.57 3.59
N ALA A 87 -2.40 -3.93 4.79
CA ALA A 87 -1.53 -4.23 5.92
C ALA A 87 -1.57 -5.73 6.23
N PRO A 88 -0.53 -6.28 6.90
CA PRO A 88 -0.54 -7.68 7.32
C PRO A 88 -1.81 -8.00 8.12
N HIS A 89 -2.50 -9.06 7.71
CA HIS A 89 -3.76 -9.46 8.32
C HIS A 89 -3.53 -10.57 9.34
N SER A 90 -3.74 -10.28 10.62
CA SER A 90 -3.48 -11.22 11.72
C SER A 90 -4.76 -11.81 12.34
N ARG A 91 -5.96 -11.33 11.96
CA ARG A 91 -7.22 -11.80 12.57
C ARG A 91 -7.86 -12.89 11.73
N ARG A 92 -8.28 -13.99 12.39
CA ARG A 92 -9.18 -14.98 11.79
C ARG A 92 -10.57 -14.36 11.64
N MET A 93 -11.17 -14.54 10.48
CA MET A 93 -12.54 -14.12 10.20
C MET A 93 -13.41 -15.38 10.13
N GLU A 94 -14.38 -15.51 11.03
CA GLU A 94 -15.27 -16.66 11.04
C GLU A 94 -16.23 -16.65 9.84
N LEU A 95 -16.46 -17.82 9.24
CA LEU A 95 -17.46 -18.06 8.19
C LEU A 95 -17.39 -17.09 7.00
N THR A 96 -16.19 -16.69 6.59
CA THR A 96 -15.99 -15.70 5.52
C THR A 96 -15.36 -16.36 4.29
N THR A 97 -16.04 -16.33 3.14
CA THR A 97 -15.46 -16.74 1.87
C THR A 97 -14.44 -15.70 1.36
N CYS A 98 -13.58 -16.08 0.41
CA CYS A 98 -12.69 -15.12 -0.23
C CYS A 98 -13.49 -14.02 -0.97
N PHE A 99 -14.64 -14.37 -1.58
CA PHE A 99 -15.53 -13.39 -2.19
C PHE A 99 -16.05 -12.38 -1.18
N ASP A 100 -16.55 -12.84 -0.03
CA ASP A 100 -17.06 -11.95 1.03
C ASP A 100 -15.95 -11.05 1.57
N PHE A 101 -14.74 -11.60 1.74
CA PHE A 101 -13.58 -10.83 2.18
C PHE A 101 -13.21 -9.71 1.19
N VAL A 102 -13.18 -10.01 -0.11
CA VAL A 102 -12.88 -9.02 -1.16
C VAL A 102 -14.01 -7.99 -1.27
N SER A 103 -15.27 -8.44 -1.09
CA SER A 103 -16.45 -7.57 -1.16
C SER A 103 -16.45 -6.44 -0.14
N ALA A 104 -15.76 -6.62 1.00
CA ALA A 104 -15.54 -5.55 1.97
C ALA A 104 -14.81 -4.33 1.39
N GLY A 105 -14.07 -4.48 0.28
CA GLY A 105 -13.51 -3.37 -0.50
C GLY A 105 -14.57 -2.45 -1.09
N ARG A 106 -15.84 -2.92 -1.21
CA ARG A 106 -16.96 -2.10 -1.73
C ARG A 106 -17.69 -1.29 -0.68
N TYR A 107 -17.38 -1.43 0.63
CA TYR A 107 -18.05 -0.66 1.68
C TYR A 107 -18.09 0.85 1.46
N PRO A 108 -17.09 1.52 0.88
CA PRO A 108 -17.18 2.94 0.55
C PRO A 108 -18.27 3.31 -0.46
N TYR A 109 -18.89 2.32 -1.12
CA TYR A 109 -19.88 2.49 -2.18
C TYR A 109 -21.28 1.94 -1.82
N THR A 110 -21.40 1.05 -0.83
CA THR A 110 -22.62 0.28 -0.54
C THR A 110 -23.63 0.99 0.38
N GLY A 111 -23.38 2.21 0.81
CA GLY A 111 -24.27 2.93 1.73
C GLY A 111 -24.36 2.29 3.13
N ARG A 112 -25.36 2.70 3.93
CA ARG A 112 -25.49 2.31 5.35
C ARG A 112 -25.77 0.83 5.58
N LEU A 113 -26.45 0.16 4.66
CA LEU A 113 -26.87 -1.24 4.82
C LEU A 113 -25.80 -2.23 4.33
N GLY A 114 -24.73 -1.77 3.68
CA GLY A 114 -23.67 -2.64 3.17
C GLY A 114 -24.12 -3.63 2.09
N ILE A 115 -25.28 -3.38 1.44
CA ILE A 115 -25.83 -4.29 0.42
C ILE A 115 -25.09 -4.08 -0.89
N LEU A 116 -24.50 -5.15 -1.42
CA LEU A 116 -23.81 -5.13 -2.70
C LEU A 116 -24.80 -5.06 -3.87
N SER A 117 -24.63 -4.07 -4.74
CA SER A 117 -25.31 -4.01 -6.04
C SER A 117 -24.76 -5.07 -7.00
N ALA A 118 -25.40 -5.22 -8.16
CA ALA A 118 -24.88 -6.07 -9.24
C ALA A 118 -23.52 -5.55 -9.75
N GLU A 119 -23.34 -4.25 -9.82
CA GLU A 119 -22.08 -3.62 -10.20
C GLU A 119 -20.99 -3.89 -9.17
N ASP A 120 -21.27 -3.78 -7.88
CA ASP A 120 -20.30 -4.10 -6.82
C ASP A 120 -19.83 -5.56 -6.92
N ARG A 121 -20.74 -6.51 -7.16
CA ARG A 121 -20.38 -7.92 -7.37
C ARG A 121 -19.48 -8.11 -8.57
N GLN A 122 -19.73 -7.38 -9.65
CA GLN A 122 -18.87 -7.41 -10.85
C GLN A 122 -17.48 -6.87 -10.53
N GLN A 123 -17.36 -5.79 -9.74
CA GLN A 123 -16.06 -5.25 -9.30
C GLN A 123 -15.30 -6.24 -8.40
N VAL A 124 -16.00 -7.01 -7.55
CA VAL A 124 -15.38 -8.09 -6.76
C VAL A 124 -14.79 -9.16 -7.68
N HIS A 125 -15.53 -9.63 -8.67
CA HIS A 125 -15.03 -10.61 -9.64
C HIS A 125 -13.85 -10.07 -10.42
N ARG A 126 -13.93 -8.83 -10.92
CA ARG A 126 -12.83 -8.18 -11.63
C ARG A 126 -11.56 -8.06 -10.77
N ALA A 127 -11.70 -7.73 -9.49
CA ALA A 127 -10.56 -7.66 -8.58
C ALA A 127 -9.91 -9.04 -8.36
N LEU A 128 -10.73 -10.12 -8.26
CA LEU A 128 -10.23 -11.49 -8.18
C LEU A 128 -9.54 -11.94 -9.49
N GLU A 129 -10.04 -11.53 -10.65
CA GLU A 129 -9.41 -11.77 -11.96
C GLU A 129 -8.03 -11.12 -12.05
N LEU A 130 -7.91 -9.84 -11.66
CA LEU A 130 -6.66 -9.09 -11.70
C LEU A 130 -5.52 -9.78 -10.93
N VAL A 131 -5.84 -10.49 -9.86
CA VAL A 131 -4.84 -11.21 -9.04
C VAL A 131 -4.79 -12.72 -9.34
N GLY A 132 -5.54 -13.21 -10.36
CA GLY A 132 -5.58 -14.64 -10.72
C GLY A 132 -6.20 -15.53 -9.65
N ALA A 133 -7.16 -15.03 -8.86
CA ALA A 133 -7.71 -15.72 -7.69
C ALA A 133 -9.21 -16.06 -7.79
N VAL A 134 -9.83 -16.00 -8.97
CA VAL A 134 -11.27 -16.32 -9.17
C VAL A 134 -11.64 -17.71 -8.64
N HIS A 135 -10.76 -18.70 -8.85
CA HIS A 135 -10.96 -20.08 -8.39
C HIS A 135 -11.01 -20.24 -6.87
N LEU A 136 -10.70 -19.18 -6.12
CA LEU A 136 -10.74 -19.14 -4.65
C LEU A 136 -12.01 -18.47 -4.10
N ALA A 137 -12.85 -17.90 -4.96
CA ALA A 137 -13.98 -17.05 -4.55
C ALA A 137 -14.82 -17.68 -3.43
N ASP A 138 -15.24 -18.93 -3.62
CA ASP A 138 -16.12 -19.66 -2.67
C ASP A 138 -15.35 -20.38 -1.54
N ARG A 139 -14.01 -20.29 -1.52
CA ARG A 139 -13.22 -20.92 -0.47
C ARG A 139 -13.23 -20.10 0.83
N ASP A 140 -13.17 -20.80 1.95
CA ASP A 140 -12.96 -20.19 3.27
C ASP A 140 -11.61 -19.46 3.29
N PHE A 141 -11.63 -18.17 3.56
CA PHE A 141 -10.45 -17.31 3.64
C PHE A 141 -9.40 -17.80 4.63
N ASN A 142 -9.80 -18.50 5.70
CA ASN A 142 -8.87 -19.04 6.70
C ASN A 142 -8.20 -20.36 6.27
N ARG A 143 -8.71 -21.01 5.21
CA ARG A 143 -8.24 -22.32 4.75
C ARG A 143 -7.44 -22.28 3.44
N ILE A 144 -7.05 -21.09 3.00
CA ILE A 144 -6.18 -20.91 1.85
C ILE A 144 -4.71 -20.76 2.28
N SER A 145 -3.77 -21.01 1.37
CA SER A 145 -2.33 -20.82 1.64
C SER A 145 -1.97 -19.34 1.85
N ASP A 146 -0.82 -19.06 2.45
CA ASP A 146 -0.38 -17.68 2.68
C ASP A 146 -0.20 -16.91 1.37
N GLY A 147 0.30 -17.55 0.30
CA GLY A 147 0.39 -16.94 -1.02
C GLY A 147 -0.99 -16.61 -1.63
N GLN A 148 -1.94 -17.54 -1.49
CA GLN A 148 -3.32 -17.26 -1.90
C GLN A 148 -3.93 -16.14 -1.07
N ARG A 149 -3.65 -16.11 0.23
CA ARG A 149 -4.12 -15.05 1.15
C ARG A 149 -3.60 -13.68 0.73
N GLN A 150 -2.32 -13.54 0.37
CA GLN A 150 -1.77 -12.28 -0.12
C GLN A 150 -2.47 -11.79 -1.39
N ARG A 151 -2.78 -12.68 -2.32
CA ARG A 151 -3.56 -12.33 -3.53
C ARG A 151 -4.98 -11.84 -3.17
N ILE A 152 -5.65 -12.48 -2.22
CA ILE A 152 -6.99 -12.08 -1.76
C ILE A 152 -6.93 -10.72 -1.02
N LEU A 153 -5.89 -10.46 -0.21
CA LEU A 153 -5.67 -9.16 0.42
C LEU A 153 -5.48 -8.05 -0.63
N LEU A 154 -4.68 -8.33 -1.66
CA LEU A 154 -4.48 -7.40 -2.78
C LEU A 154 -5.79 -7.19 -3.56
N ALA A 155 -6.53 -8.26 -3.86
CA ALA A 155 -7.84 -8.17 -4.53
C ALA A 155 -8.81 -7.26 -3.75
N ARG A 156 -8.88 -7.39 -2.43
CA ARG A 156 -9.71 -6.52 -1.58
C ARG A 156 -9.31 -5.05 -1.72
N ALA A 157 -8.02 -4.75 -1.71
CA ALA A 157 -7.53 -3.39 -1.85
C ALA A 157 -7.84 -2.82 -3.25
N LEU A 158 -7.68 -3.62 -4.31
CA LEU A 158 -8.01 -3.25 -5.70
C LEU A 158 -9.51 -3.11 -5.93
N CYS A 159 -10.34 -3.94 -5.26
CA CYS A 159 -11.80 -3.87 -5.33
C CYS A 159 -12.36 -2.53 -4.85
N GLN A 160 -11.61 -1.80 -4.03
CA GLN A 160 -11.90 -0.44 -3.59
C GLN A 160 -11.72 0.60 -4.72
N GLN A 161 -11.11 0.22 -5.85
CA GLN A 161 -10.79 1.09 -7.00
C GLN A 161 -10.02 2.36 -6.59
N PRO A 162 -8.91 2.23 -5.86
CA PRO A 162 -8.17 3.38 -5.36
C PRO A 162 -7.34 4.05 -6.48
N GLU A 163 -7.06 5.34 -6.32
CA GLU A 163 -6.04 6.06 -7.09
C GLU A 163 -4.63 5.81 -6.53
N VAL A 164 -4.53 5.54 -5.21
CA VAL A 164 -3.29 5.26 -4.48
C VAL A 164 -3.44 3.98 -3.68
N ILE A 165 -2.49 3.05 -3.80
CA ILE A 165 -2.43 1.85 -2.96
C ILE A 165 -1.16 1.87 -2.11
N LEU A 166 -1.33 1.62 -0.81
CA LEU A 166 -0.26 1.49 0.15
C LEU A 166 -0.16 0.02 0.56
N LEU A 167 1.04 -0.56 0.50
CA LEU A 167 1.26 -1.99 0.73
C LEU A 167 2.36 -2.18 1.78
N ASP A 168 1.98 -2.70 2.94
CA ASP A 168 2.94 -2.98 4.01
C ASP A 168 3.42 -4.44 3.91
N GLU A 169 4.65 -4.63 3.45
CA GLU A 169 5.32 -5.92 3.26
C GLU A 169 4.48 -6.94 2.46
N PRO A 170 4.04 -6.60 1.24
CA PRO A 170 3.10 -7.46 0.49
C PRO A 170 3.70 -8.82 0.10
N THR A 171 5.02 -8.97 0.12
CA THR A 171 5.75 -10.19 -0.25
C THR A 171 6.03 -11.12 0.94
N SER A 172 5.69 -10.72 2.17
CA SER A 172 5.89 -11.54 3.36
C SER A 172 5.15 -12.88 3.25
N PHE A 173 5.80 -13.94 3.72
CA PHE A 173 5.30 -15.34 3.69
C PHE A 173 5.13 -15.96 2.30
N LEU A 174 5.59 -15.30 1.22
CA LEU A 174 5.59 -15.85 -0.12
C LEU A 174 6.92 -16.58 -0.43
N ASP A 175 6.83 -17.65 -1.21
CA ASP A 175 7.99 -18.20 -1.89
C ASP A 175 8.47 -17.26 -3.02
N ILE A 176 9.66 -17.51 -3.57
CA ILE A 176 10.26 -16.65 -4.61
C ILE A 176 9.31 -16.48 -5.81
N LYS A 177 8.65 -17.56 -6.24
CA LYS A 177 7.71 -17.51 -7.37
C LYS A 177 6.52 -16.59 -7.06
N GLY A 178 5.90 -16.76 -5.88
CA GLY A 178 4.78 -15.93 -5.43
C GLY A 178 5.14 -14.45 -5.30
N LYS A 179 6.36 -14.14 -4.82
CA LYS A 179 6.87 -12.76 -4.75
C LYS A 179 6.97 -12.13 -6.13
N ILE A 180 7.59 -12.82 -7.10
CA ILE A 180 7.75 -12.34 -8.47
C ILE A 180 6.39 -12.12 -9.11
N GLU A 181 5.46 -13.08 -9.00
CA GLU A 181 4.12 -12.98 -9.56
C GLU A 181 3.34 -11.78 -8.98
N LEU A 182 3.36 -11.60 -7.65
CA LEU A 182 2.70 -10.47 -7.00
C LEU A 182 3.26 -9.13 -7.45
N LEU A 183 4.59 -9.00 -7.49
CA LEU A 183 5.26 -7.77 -7.91
C LEU A 183 5.05 -7.47 -9.40
N THR A 184 4.95 -8.51 -10.25
CA THR A 184 4.61 -8.34 -11.67
C THR A 184 3.21 -7.76 -11.83
N ILE A 185 2.22 -8.32 -11.10
CA ILE A 185 0.84 -7.79 -11.09
C ILE A 185 0.83 -6.32 -10.66
N LEU A 186 1.54 -5.97 -9.58
CA LEU A 186 1.63 -4.58 -9.10
C LEU A 186 2.25 -3.65 -10.15
N LYS A 187 3.31 -4.10 -10.82
CA LYS A 187 4.00 -3.32 -11.86
C LYS A 187 3.08 -3.07 -13.07
N GLU A 188 2.37 -4.08 -13.51
CA GLU A 188 1.39 -3.95 -14.59
C GLU A 188 0.26 -2.98 -14.21
N LEU A 189 -0.33 -3.12 -13.00
CA LEU A 189 -1.40 -2.26 -12.53
C LEU A 189 -0.95 -0.81 -12.37
N ALA A 190 0.27 -0.57 -11.91
CA ALA A 190 0.81 0.78 -11.82
C ALA A 190 1.00 1.39 -13.21
N HIS A 191 1.82 0.77 -14.06
CA HIS A 191 2.25 1.38 -15.30
C HIS A 191 1.16 1.46 -16.38
N THR A 192 0.22 0.49 -16.42
CA THR A 192 -0.88 0.51 -17.39
C THR A 192 -2.15 1.17 -16.85
N GLY A 193 -2.41 1.02 -15.54
CA GLY A 193 -3.63 1.48 -14.88
C GLY A 193 -3.53 2.85 -14.24
N GLN A 194 -2.38 3.54 -14.32
CA GLN A 194 -2.12 4.83 -13.64
C GLN A 194 -2.29 4.77 -12.11
N LEU A 195 -2.21 3.57 -11.51
CA LEU A 195 -2.27 3.37 -10.07
C LEU A 195 -0.97 3.86 -9.43
N ALA A 196 -1.06 4.78 -8.48
CA ALA A 196 0.10 5.15 -7.66
C ALA A 196 0.31 4.12 -6.55
N VAL A 197 1.52 3.59 -6.43
CA VAL A 197 1.86 2.53 -5.48
C VAL A 197 2.93 3.02 -4.52
N ILE A 198 2.71 2.88 -3.21
CA ILE A 198 3.76 2.99 -2.19
C ILE A 198 3.82 1.66 -1.45
N LEU A 199 4.98 0.99 -1.46
CA LEU A 199 5.13 -0.28 -0.78
C LEU A 199 6.39 -0.35 0.07
N SER A 200 6.35 -1.12 1.17
CA SER A 200 7.53 -1.49 1.93
C SER A 200 8.04 -2.87 1.51
N LEU A 201 9.34 -3.01 1.33
CA LEU A 201 10.00 -4.28 1.05
C LEU A 201 11.23 -4.45 1.93
N HIS A 202 11.54 -5.72 2.25
CA HIS A 202 12.75 -6.10 2.97
C HIS A 202 13.85 -6.61 2.04
N GLU A 203 13.44 -7.24 0.92
CA GLU A 203 14.37 -7.80 -0.04
C GLU A 203 14.84 -6.72 -1.01
N LEU A 204 16.12 -6.31 -0.85
CA LEU A 204 16.71 -5.24 -1.66
C LEU A 204 16.71 -5.54 -3.16
N GLU A 205 16.98 -6.79 -3.54
CA GLU A 205 16.97 -7.20 -4.96
C GLU A 205 15.59 -7.07 -5.61
N LEU A 206 14.52 -7.34 -4.85
CA LEU A 206 13.16 -7.17 -5.34
C LEU A 206 12.76 -5.70 -5.37
N ALA A 207 13.19 -4.93 -4.37
CA ALA A 207 12.95 -3.49 -4.30
C ALA A 207 13.60 -2.76 -5.48
N GLU A 208 14.84 -3.09 -5.82
CA GLU A 208 15.56 -2.53 -6.96
C GLU A 208 14.86 -2.80 -8.31
N LYS A 209 14.29 -4.01 -8.47
CA LYS A 209 13.62 -4.41 -9.73
C LYS A 209 12.25 -3.81 -9.94
N ILE A 210 11.54 -3.48 -8.85
CA ILE A 210 10.16 -2.99 -8.95
C ILE A 210 10.08 -1.47 -8.86
N ALA A 211 10.98 -0.82 -8.11
CA ALA A 211 10.88 0.59 -7.79
C ALA A 211 11.12 1.51 -9.01
N ASP A 212 10.26 2.51 -9.17
CA ASP A 212 10.56 3.68 -10.00
C ASP A 212 11.30 4.73 -9.16
N THR A 213 10.97 4.81 -7.87
CA THR A 213 11.66 5.64 -6.88
C THR A 213 11.75 4.92 -5.54
N VAL A 214 12.75 5.31 -4.75
CA VAL A 214 13.07 4.68 -3.46
C VAL A 214 13.18 5.74 -2.36
N VAL A 215 12.71 5.39 -1.18
CA VAL A 215 12.93 6.15 0.06
C VAL A 215 13.55 5.22 1.10
N CYS A 216 14.72 5.60 1.61
CA CYS A 216 15.41 4.89 2.68
C CYS A 216 14.88 5.36 4.03
N VAL A 217 14.45 4.41 4.87
CA VAL A 217 13.90 4.67 6.21
C VAL A 217 14.78 4.00 7.25
N SER A 218 15.40 4.78 8.12
CA SER A 218 16.27 4.31 9.21
C SER A 218 15.89 4.98 10.53
N PRO A 219 16.38 4.47 11.67
CA PRO A 219 16.23 5.17 12.96
C PRO A 219 16.85 6.55 12.99
N ALA A 220 17.83 6.82 12.13
CA ALA A 220 18.49 8.12 12.01
C ALA A 220 17.68 9.14 11.20
N GLY A 221 16.66 8.70 10.47
CA GLY A 221 15.80 9.55 9.64
C GLY A 221 15.36 8.90 8.33
N VAL A 222 14.77 9.73 7.48
CA VAL A 222 14.24 9.32 6.18
C VAL A 222 14.99 10.08 5.08
N SER A 223 15.43 9.37 4.05
CA SER A 223 16.06 10.01 2.89
C SER A 223 15.07 10.86 2.09
N GLY A 224 15.56 11.73 1.22
CA GLY A 224 14.76 12.22 0.11
C GLY A 224 14.34 11.09 -0.83
N VAL A 225 13.52 11.42 -1.82
CA VAL A 225 13.16 10.49 -2.90
C VAL A 225 14.36 10.30 -3.82
N LEU A 226 14.81 9.07 -3.98
CA LEU A 226 16.01 8.68 -4.75
C LEU A 226 15.60 7.87 -5.99
N THR A 227 16.44 7.84 -7.01
CA THR A 227 16.33 6.82 -8.05
C THR A 227 16.84 5.47 -7.52
N PRO A 228 16.45 4.33 -8.12
CA PRO A 228 16.99 3.02 -7.71
C PRO A 228 18.53 3.00 -7.76
N GLU A 229 19.15 3.56 -8.81
CA GLU A 229 20.62 3.60 -8.95
C GLU A 229 21.30 4.36 -7.80
N GLN A 230 20.66 5.42 -7.29
CA GLN A 230 21.17 6.17 -6.15
C GLN A 230 20.97 5.40 -4.84
N ALA A 231 19.76 4.86 -4.62
CA ALA A 231 19.40 4.20 -3.37
C ALA A 231 20.22 2.93 -3.11
N PHE A 232 20.50 2.15 -4.17
CA PHE A 232 21.20 0.86 -4.07
C PHE A 232 22.72 0.95 -4.18
N GLN A 233 23.30 2.15 -4.14
CA GLN A 233 24.75 2.30 -4.00
C GLN A 233 25.23 1.69 -2.68
N PRO A 234 26.40 0.99 -2.69
CA PRO A 234 26.89 0.30 -1.48
C PRO A 234 27.01 1.21 -0.25
N GLU A 235 27.31 2.48 -0.45
CA GLU A 235 27.44 3.47 0.63
C GLU A 235 26.09 3.75 1.29
N ASN A 236 25.04 3.94 0.50
CA ASN A 236 23.69 4.19 0.99
C ASN A 236 23.10 2.96 1.70
N ILE A 237 23.34 1.76 1.16
CA ILE A 237 22.91 0.52 1.79
C ILE A 237 23.64 0.31 3.13
N ARG A 238 24.97 0.54 3.21
CA ARG A 238 25.72 0.44 4.48
C ARG A 238 25.26 1.46 5.52
N ALA A 239 24.85 2.65 5.09
CA ALA A 239 24.32 3.66 6.00
C ALA A 239 22.90 3.34 6.49
N LEU A 240 22.18 2.50 5.75
CA LEU A 240 20.81 2.11 6.07
C LEU A 240 20.72 0.95 7.06
N TYR A 241 21.70 0.02 7.03
CA TYR A 241 21.78 -1.20 7.84
C TYR A 241 23.03 -1.23 8.71
#